data_b9914f204f24d2b26fd2e0a8d0bfd408
#
_entry.id   b9914f204f24d2b26fd2e0a8d0bfd408
#
_cell.length_a   1.000
_cell.length_b   1.000
_cell.length_c   1.000
_cell.angle_alpha   90.00
_cell.angle_beta   90.00
_cell.angle_gamma   90.00
#
_symmetry.space_group_name_H-M   'P 1'
#
loop_
_entity.id
_entity.type
_entity.pdbx_description
1 polymer ?
#
loop_
_entity_poly.entity_id
_entity_poly.type
_entity_poly.pdbx_seq_one_letter_code
_entity_poly.pdbx_strand_id
1 'polypeptide(L)'
;MTIELKVPENIINIAKTLQNKGFSAYLVGGCVRDLLMNREPNDWDMTTNAKPEQIVESFAKTFYENDFGTVTVVDEQETDPRLKNIEITPFRKEGGYSDFRHPDEIIFADNLEDDLSRRDFTINALAYDPLENSLKDIYSGLKDIKDKVVRAVGDPDQRFNEDALRIMRAVRFSAQLGFNIEPATLANAQKNSRLLEKISKERIRDEFTKIIMSPNPAEGIVSCEKIGILPFVLPELAQTIGIEQNRSHIYTVWEHSLRALQHGADRDFPFHVRLSALLHDIGKPKSRRFSEEIKDHTFYGHEVVGERMVEKILTDLKYPNQIIETVVKLVRNHMFFSDPEQISLSAVRRIIANVGPDLVWDLMKLRACDRIGMGRPKEDPYRLRKYEAMVEEAMRAPTSVKMLKIDGDDLMELLHEKPGPKIGYVLNALLEEVLEEPELNTIEYLKKRAGEMIELPLAEIVALAEKGKEKKEAVEAEELKKIQKKHKVN
;
A
#
# COMPACT_ATOMS: atom_id res chain seq x y z
N MET A 1 33.06 11.24 17.76
CA MET A 1 32.65 12.60 17.34
C MET A 1 31.45 12.99 18.19
N THR A 2 31.44 14.18 18.77
CA THR A 2 30.31 14.65 19.59
C THR A 2 29.27 15.29 18.68
N ILE A 3 28.01 14.85 18.77
CA ILE A 3 26.88 15.37 18.03
C ILE A 3 25.62 15.15 18.86
N GLU A 4 24.78 16.14 19.01
CA GLU A 4 23.54 16.03 19.75
C GLU A 4 22.41 15.62 18.80
N LEU A 5 21.79 14.44 19.06
CA LEU A 5 20.64 13.93 18.33
C LEU A 5 19.41 13.95 19.25
N LYS A 6 18.23 14.20 18.65
CA LYS A 6 16.97 14.23 19.40
C LYS A 6 16.48 12.81 19.67
N VAL A 7 16.91 12.24 20.79
CA VAL A 7 16.51 10.90 21.23
C VAL A 7 15.39 11.02 22.27
N PRO A 8 14.29 10.25 22.17
CA PRO A 8 13.23 10.21 23.17
C PRO A 8 13.73 9.78 24.56
N GLU A 9 13.12 10.30 25.61
CA GLU A 9 13.56 10.08 27.00
C GLU A 9 13.48 8.61 27.41
N ASN A 10 12.47 7.86 26.98
CA ASN A 10 12.36 6.42 27.25
C ASN A 10 13.55 5.63 26.69
N ILE A 11 14.03 5.97 25.49
CA ILE A 11 15.21 5.35 24.86
C ILE A 11 16.48 5.70 25.65
N ILE A 12 16.62 6.97 26.08
CA ILE A 12 17.72 7.40 26.95
C ILE A 12 17.70 6.62 28.26
N ASN A 13 16.54 6.41 28.87
CA ASN A 13 16.39 5.65 30.11
C ASN A 13 16.78 4.17 29.96
N ILE A 14 16.47 3.54 28.80
CA ILE A 14 16.94 2.18 28.52
C ILE A 14 18.48 2.14 28.46
N ALA A 15 19.09 3.05 27.69
CA ALA A 15 20.57 3.14 27.64
C ALA A 15 21.18 3.34 29.04
N LYS A 16 20.61 4.26 29.83
CA LYS A 16 21.06 4.54 31.20
C LYS A 16 20.95 3.31 32.12
N THR A 17 19.89 2.51 31.96
CA THR A 17 19.70 1.29 32.77
C THR A 17 20.81 0.28 32.49
N LEU A 18 21.19 0.07 31.23
CA LEU A 18 22.29 -0.81 30.86
C LEU A 18 23.64 -0.26 31.33
N GLN A 19 23.90 1.03 31.11
CA GLN A 19 25.20 1.65 31.53
C GLN A 19 25.38 1.68 33.04
N ASN A 20 24.33 1.89 33.82
CA ASN A 20 24.38 1.81 35.30
C ASN A 20 24.73 0.41 35.83
N LYS A 21 24.49 -0.64 35.03
CA LYS A 21 24.91 -2.01 35.32
C LYS A 21 26.30 -2.37 34.77
N GLY A 22 26.99 -1.39 34.17
CA GLY A 22 28.35 -1.55 33.67
C GLY A 22 28.43 -2.04 32.24
N PHE A 23 27.30 -2.05 31.48
CA PHE A 23 27.27 -2.44 30.09
C PHE A 23 27.34 -1.22 29.16
N SER A 24 27.93 -1.39 27.98
CA SER A 24 27.81 -0.40 26.91
C SER A 24 26.43 -0.45 26.28
N ALA A 25 25.88 0.70 25.87
CA ALA A 25 24.59 0.76 25.16
C ALA A 25 24.64 1.84 24.09
N TYR A 26 24.35 1.44 22.85
CA TYR A 26 24.36 2.32 21.69
C TYR A 26 23.07 2.17 20.88
N LEU A 27 22.55 3.27 20.38
CA LEU A 27 21.60 3.24 19.26
C LEU A 27 22.34 2.86 17.99
N VAL A 28 21.73 2.07 17.11
CA VAL A 28 22.37 1.57 15.89
C VAL A 28 21.41 1.45 14.72
N GLY A 29 21.95 1.33 13.53
CA GLY A 29 21.14 0.99 12.36
C GLY A 29 20.32 2.14 11.79
N GLY A 30 19.06 1.84 11.45
CA GLY A 30 18.15 2.77 10.78
C GLY A 30 17.84 4.02 11.58
N CYS A 31 17.65 3.91 12.89
CA CYS A 31 17.31 5.05 13.74
C CYS A 31 18.43 6.10 13.77
N VAL A 32 19.69 5.69 13.87
CA VAL A 32 20.82 6.62 13.87
C VAL A 32 20.95 7.35 12.54
N ARG A 33 20.84 6.61 11.42
CA ARG A 33 20.81 7.19 10.07
C ARG A 33 19.69 8.22 9.93
N ASP A 34 18.48 7.87 10.34
CA ASP A 34 17.30 8.72 10.16
C ASP A 34 17.39 9.99 11.02
N LEU A 35 17.87 9.89 12.25
CA LEU A 35 18.17 11.05 13.10
C LEU A 35 19.22 11.98 12.47
N LEU A 36 20.31 11.41 11.91
CA LEU A 36 21.34 12.19 11.22
C LEU A 36 20.81 12.88 9.96
N MET A 37 19.75 12.34 9.35
CA MET A 37 19.05 12.92 8.21
C MET A 37 17.90 13.86 8.61
N ASN A 38 17.74 14.17 9.91
CA ASN A 38 16.60 14.91 10.46
C ASN A 38 15.25 14.30 10.10
N ARG A 39 15.17 12.96 10.08
CA ARG A 39 13.95 12.19 9.92
C ARG A 39 13.58 11.53 11.23
N GLU A 40 12.30 11.35 11.47
CA GLU A 40 11.81 10.61 12.63
C GLU A 40 11.93 9.10 12.37
N PRO A 41 12.63 8.33 13.24
CA PRO A 41 12.72 6.89 13.09
C PRO A 41 11.37 6.19 13.27
N ASN A 42 11.15 5.11 12.52
CA ASN A 42 9.98 4.24 12.71
C ASN A 42 10.22 3.18 13.78
N ASP A 43 11.47 2.73 13.93
CA ASP A 43 11.91 1.65 14.81
C ASP A 43 13.20 2.10 15.53
N TRP A 44 13.38 1.62 16.74
CA TRP A 44 14.53 1.96 17.57
C TRP A 44 15.29 0.70 17.95
N ASP A 45 16.50 0.57 17.42
CA ASP A 45 17.39 -0.55 17.66
C ASP A 45 18.56 -0.12 18.55
N MET A 46 18.88 -0.94 19.53
CA MET A 46 20.04 -0.77 20.39
C MET A 46 20.98 -1.98 20.30
N THR A 47 22.25 -1.75 20.58
CA THR A 47 23.23 -2.82 20.72
C THR A 47 24.05 -2.64 22.00
N THR A 48 24.50 -3.75 22.62
CA THR A 48 25.16 -3.76 23.92
C THR A 48 26.15 -4.92 24.01
N ASN A 49 27.13 -4.81 24.92
CA ASN A 49 27.98 -5.95 25.33
C ASN A 49 27.34 -6.84 26.39
N ALA A 50 26.14 -6.52 26.88
CA ALA A 50 25.40 -7.40 27.78
C ALA A 50 24.91 -8.65 27.03
N LYS A 51 24.95 -9.81 27.66
CA LYS A 51 24.36 -11.06 27.14
C LYS A 51 22.83 -11.02 27.27
N PRO A 52 22.09 -11.85 26.50
CA PRO A 52 20.62 -11.85 26.52
C PRO A 52 20.04 -11.95 27.95
N GLU A 53 20.57 -12.85 28.76
CA GLU A 53 20.10 -13.07 30.15
C GLU A 53 20.29 -11.80 31.01
N GLN A 54 21.41 -11.11 30.82
CA GLN A 54 21.71 -9.86 31.54
C GLN A 54 20.81 -8.71 31.10
N ILE A 55 20.41 -8.68 29.83
CA ILE A 55 19.41 -7.74 29.32
C ILE A 55 18.05 -8.03 29.96
N VAL A 56 17.60 -9.30 29.95
CA VAL A 56 16.32 -9.73 30.56
C VAL A 56 16.29 -9.35 32.05
N GLU A 57 17.37 -9.59 32.81
CA GLU A 57 17.48 -9.22 34.22
C GLU A 57 17.53 -7.70 34.48
N SER A 58 17.72 -6.90 33.43
CA SER A 58 17.83 -5.45 33.55
C SER A 58 16.50 -4.73 33.46
N PHE A 59 15.45 -5.36 32.90
CA PHE A 59 14.17 -4.73 32.64
C PHE A 59 13.00 -5.55 33.18
N ALA A 60 11.94 -4.88 33.59
CA ALA A 60 10.76 -5.50 34.20
C ALA A 60 9.95 -6.36 33.21
N LYS A 61 9.91 -5.97 31.93
CA LYS A 61 9.15 -6.70 30.91
C LYS A 61 9.96 -6.80 29.62
N THR A 62 10.23 -8.04 29.23
CA THR A 62 11.02 -8.36 28.03
C THR A 62 10.42 -9.54 27.29
N PHE A 63 10.65 -9.59 25.98
CA PHE A 63 10.49 -10.80 25.17
C PHE A 63 11.86 -11.18 24.62
N TYR A 64 12.20 -12.43 24.72
CA TYR A 64 13.47 -12.96 24.24
C TYR A 64 13.25 -13.83 23.01
N GLU A 65 13.79 -13.39 21.86
CA GLU A 65 13.79 -14.17 20.62
C GLU A 65 15.11 -14.94 20.54
N ASN A 66 15.01 -16.27 20.60
CA ASN A 66 16.16 -17.15 20.87
C ASN A 66 17.19 -17.27 19.72
N ASP A 67 16.81 -17.11 18.45
CA ASP A 67 17.68 -17.49 17.34
C ASP A 67 18.88 -16.58 17.17
N PHE A 68 18.77 -15.29 17.55
CA PHE A 68 19.81 -14.29 17.34
C PHE A 68 20.24 -13.54 18.60
N GLY A 69 19.70 -13.90 19.75
CA GLY A 69 20.01 -13.24 21.03
C GLY A 69 19.36 -11.88 21.21
N THR A 70 18.47 -11.44 20.33
CA THR A 70 17.78 -10.17 20.45
C THR A 70 16.73 -10.23 21.56
N VAL A 71 16.73 -9.22 22.43
CA VAL A 71 15.74 -9.05 23.51
C VAL A 71 14.93 -7.80 23.23
N THR A 72 13.61 -7.93 23.18
CA THR A 72 12.71 -6.79 23.06
C THR A 72 12.31 -6.31 24.45
N VAL A 73 12.60 -5.07 24.78
CA VAL A 73 12.13 -4.38 25.99
C VAL A 73 10.79 -3.72 25.67
N VAL A 74 9.80 -3.93 26.53
CA VAL A 74 8.43 -3.42 26.35
C VAL A 74 8.10 -2.38 27.40
N ASP A 75 7.75 -1.18 26.93
CA ASP A 75 7.16 -0.13 27.76
C ASP A 75 5.63 -0.16 27.59
N GLU A 76 4.92 -0.69 28.58
CA GLU A 76 3.45 -0.77 28.55
C GLU A 76 2.75 0.58 28.72
N GLN A 77 3.44 1.57 29.27
CA GLN A 77 2.90 2.90 29.52
C GLN A 77 3.06 3.82 28.31
N GLU A 78 3.92 3.43 27.36
CA GLU A 78 4.16 4.19 26.15
C GLU A 78 2.97 4.07 25.18
N THR A 79 2.53 5.21 24.66
CA THR A 79 1.40 5.31 23.74
C THR A 79 1.82 5.35 22.28
N ASP A 80 3.05 5.77 21.99
CA ASP A 80 3.61 5.74 20.63
C ASP A 80 4.03 4.30 20.29
N PRO A 81 3.40 3.65 19.30
CA PRO A 81 3.74 2.28 18.90
C PRO A 81 5.22 2.08 18.53
N ARG A 82 5.90 3.15 18.07
CA ARG A 82 7.31 3.13 17.65
C ARG A 82 8.27 3.07 18.84
N LEU A 83 7.82 3.46 20.01
CA LEU A 83 8.61 3.54 21.24
C LEU A 83 8.22 2.44 22.24
N LYS A 84 7.16 1.70 21.97
CA LYS A 84 6.62 0.69 22.87
C LYS A 84 7.50 -0.56 22.94
N ASN A 85 8.10 -0.95 21.83
CA ASN A 85 8.93 -2.16 21.72
C ASN A 85 10.31 -1.76 21.21
N ILE A 86 11.33 -1.93 22.03
CA ILE A 86 12.70 -1.56 21.69
C ILE A 86 13.56 -2.81 21.63
N GLU A 87 14.15 -3.07 20.48
CA GLU A 87 15.02 -4.22 20.26
C GLU A 87 16.45 -3.92 20.76
N ILE A 88 16.96 -4.81 21.63
CA ILE A 88 18.33 -4.75 22.15
C ILE A 88 19.05 -6.02 21.72
N THR A 89 20.06 -5.86 20.87
CA THR A 89 20.87 -6.98 20.37
C THR A 89 22.25 -6.96 21.01
N PRO A 90 22.73 -8.08 21.59
CA PRO A 90 24.11 -8.21 22.04
C PRO A 90 25.10 -7.98 20.90
N PHE A 91 26.28 -7.41 21.19
CA PHE A 91 27.38 -7.40 20.22
C PHE A 91 27.68 -8.82 19.78
N ARG A 92 27.82 -9.05 18.50
CA ARG A 92 28.08 -10.39 17.97
C ARG A 92 28.97 -10.38 16.74
N LYS A 93 29.73 -11.43 16.62
CA LYS A 93 30.36 -11.88 15.37
C LYS A 93 29.52 -12.98 14.74
N GLU A 94 29.49 -13.00 13.44
CA GLU A 94 28.80 -14.02 12.68
C GLU A 94 29.86 -14.80 11.90
N GLY A 95 29.86 -16.13 12.05
CA GLY A 95 30.83 -17.02 11.41
C GLY A 95 30.15 -18.00 10.46
N GLY A 96 30.66 -18.08 9.22
CA GLY A 96 30.12 -18.97 8.19
C GLY A 96 28.66 -18.65 7.77
N TYR A 97 28.31 -18.99 6.56
CA TYR A 97 26.94 -18.82 6.05
C TYR A 97 26.69 -19.89 5.00
N SER A 98 26.31 -21.08 5.43
CA SER A 98 26.09 -22.21 4.53
C SER A 98 24.81 -22.07 3.71
N ASP A 99 23.80 -21.37 4.21
CA ASP A 99 22.49 -21.21 3.60
C ASP A 99 22.22 -19.82 2.98
N PHE A 100 23.24 -18.93 2.92
CA PHE A 100 23.14 -17.54 2.43
C PHE A 100 22.15 -16.66 3.20
N ARG A 101 21.89 -17.00 4.48
CA ARG A 101 20.96 -16.30 5.33
C ARG A 101 21.37 -16.24 6.81
N HIS A 102 21.59 -17.42 7.38
CA HIS A 102 21.86 -17.55 8.79
C HIS A 102 23.35 -17.78 9.00
N PRO A 103 23.96 -17.08 9.94
CA PRO A 103 25.32 -17.46 10.34
C PRO A 103 25.29 -18.88 10.90
N ASP A 104 26.24 -19.70 10.48
CA ASP A 104 26.37 -21.07 10.98
C ASP A 104 26.72 -21.08 12.47
N GLU A 105 27.33 -20.00 12.97
CA GLU A 105 27.69 -19.80 14.37
C GLU A 105 27.51 -18.32 14.76
N ILE A 106 26.89 -18.06 15.92
CA ILE A 106 26.80 -16.75 16.52
C ILE A 106 27.71 -16.72 17.76
N ILE A 107 28.69 -15.85 17.74
CA ILE A 107 29.60 -15.64 18.85
C ILE A 107 29.35 -14.24 19.40
N PHE A 108 28.94 -14.14 20.68
CA PHE A 108 28.82 -12.85 21.35
C PHE A 108 30.18 -12.19 21.44
N ALA A 109 30.25 -10.93 21.03
CA ALA A 109 31.50 -10.14 21.01
C ALA A 109 31.53 -9.14 22.16
N ASP A 110 32.73 -8.77 22.57
CA ASP A 110 32.93 -7.80 23.65
C ASP A 110 33.08 -6.36 23.12
N ASN A 111 33.27 -6.20 21.81
CA ASN A 111 33.53 -4.90 21.19
C ASN A 111 32.49 -4.53 20.13
N LEU A 112 32.21 -3.24 20.03
CA LEU A 112 31.25 -2.66 19.10
C LEU A 112 31.68 -2.82 17.64
N GLU A 113 32.98 -2.84 17.35
CA GLU A 113 33.50 -2.92 15.98
C GLU A 113 33.09 -4.21 15.28
N ASP A 114 33.10 -5.32 16.03
CA ASP A 114 32.64 -6.62 15.53
C ASP A 114 31.16 -6.58 15.14
N ASP A 115 30.29 -5.94 15.94
CA ASP A 115 28.87 -5.81 15.63
C ASP A 115 28.63 -4.90 14.40
N LEU A 116 29.36 -3.80 14.29
CA LEU A 116 29.24 -2.90 13.14
C LEU A 116 29.78 -3.53 11.86
N SER A 117 30.80 -4.38 11.95
CA SER A 117 31.46 -5.01 10.79
C SER A 117 30.55 -5.98 10.02
N ARG A 118 29.60 -6.63 10.68
CA ARG A 118 28.66 -7.59 10.05
C ARG A 118 27.46 -6.94 9.38
N ARG A 119 27.25 -5.61 9.58
CA ARG A 119 26.10 -4.89 9.02
C ARG A 119 26.19 -4.79 7.51
N ASP A 120 25.03 -4.50 6.91
CA ASP A 120 24.87 -4.47 5.45
C ASP A 120 25.58 -3.26 4.79
N PHE A 121 25.23 -2.06 5.21
CA PHE A 121 25.70 -0.81 4.59
C PHE A 121 26.26 0.17 5.61
N THR A 122 27.22 0.97 5.16
CA THR A 122 27.92 1.97 6.02
C THR A 122 26.95 2.93 6.68
N ILE A 123 25.91 3.35 5.97
CA ILE A 123 24.86 4.25 6.47
C ILE A 123 24.04 3.65 7.62
N ASN A 124 24.07 2.34 7.81
CA ASN A 124 23.44 1.60 8.91
C ASN A 124 24.46 1.05 9.92
N ALA A 125 25.77 1.23 9.67
CA ALA A 125 26.85 0.79 10.53
C ALA A 125 27.39 1.96 11.39
N LEU A 126 26.48 2.76 11.91
CA LEU A 126 26.70 3.87 12.81
C LEU A 126 26.18 3.52 14.19
N ALA A 127 26.90 3.87 15.24
CA ALA A 127 26.45 3.69 16.61
C ALA A 127 26.48 5.02 17.37
N TYR A 128 25.45 5.30 18.14
CA TYR A 128 25.32 6.55 18.90
C TYR A 128 25.07 6.27 20.37
N ASP A 129 25.92 6.84 21.21
CA ASP A 129 25.73 6.85 22.66
C ASP A 129 24.87 8.06 23.05
N PRO A 130 23.61 7.86 23.51
CA PRO A 130 22.72 8.96 23.83
C PRO A 130 23.04 9.68 25.15
N LEU A 131 23.87 9.09 26.03
CA LEU A 131 24.28 9.72 27.30
C LEU A 131 25.52 10.61 27.12
N GLU A 132 26.47 10.18 26.29
CA GLU A 132 27.67 10.93 25.98
C GLU A 132 27.54 11.83 24.74
N ASN A 133 26.41 11.78 24.02
CA ASN A 133 26.23 12.45 22.74
C ASN A 133 27.36 12.14 21.74
N SER A 134 27.81 10.89 21.74
CA SER A 134 28.98 10.49 20.97
C SER A 134 28.61 9.53 19.83
N LEU A 135 28.99 9.90 18.58
CA LEU A 135 28.81 9.09 17.39
C LEU A 135 30.08 8.30 17.10
N LYS A 136 29.93 6.98 16.93
CA LYS A 136 30.96 6.05 16.47
C LYS A 136 30.70 5.74 15.00
N ASP A 137 31.60 6.17 14.13
CA ASP A 137 31.56 5.98 12.68
C ASP A 137 32.87 5.35 12.19
N ILE A 138 32.92 4.02 12.15
CA ILE A 138 34.12 3.25 11.78
C ILE A 138 34.24 3.11 10.26
N TYR A 139 33.08 3.06 9.57
CA TYR A 139 33.01 2.77 8.14
C TYR A 139 32.66 4.00 7.28
N SER A 140 32.81 5.20 7.82
CA SER A 140 32.52 6.47 7.12
C SER A 140 31.06 6.60 6.66
N GLY A 141 30.12 6.06 7.44
CA GLY A 141 28.69 6.11 7.14
C GLY A 141 28.13 7.52 7.12
N LEU A 142 28.64 8.43 7.99
CA LEU A 142 28.25 9.84 7.99
C LEU A 142 28.63 10.54 6.68
N LYS A 143 29.80 10.20 6.13
CA LYS A 143 30.24 10.70 4.81
C LYS A 143 29.31 10.19 3.72
N ASP A 144 28.99 8.89 3.72
CA ASP A 144 28.13 8.28 2.72
C ASP A 144 26.67 8.82 2.82
N ILE A 145 26.15 9.13 4.01
CA ILE A 145 24.88 9.86 4.16
C ILE A 145 24.94 11.23 3.49
N LYS A 146 26.00 12.01 3.74
CA LYS A 146 26.20 13.33 3.16
C LYS A 146 26.31 13.28 1.63
N ASP A 147 27.06 12.30 1.11
CA ASP A 147 27.30 12.11 -0.30
C ASP A 147 26.13 11.37 -1.00
N LYS A 148 25.12 10.96 -0.24
CA LYS A 148 23.95 10.20 -0.72
C LYS A 148 24.34 8.90 -1.42
N VAL A 149 25.13 8.08 -0.75
CA VAL A 149 25.68 6.83 -1.28
C VAL A 149 25.26 5.64 -0.39
N VAL A 150 24.84 4.55 -1.02
CA VAL A 150 24.65 3.22 -0.41
C VAL A 150 25.88 2.39 -0.71
N ARG A 151 26.71 2.16 0.30
CA ARG A 151 27.98 1.40 0.23
C ARG A 151 27.92 0.21 1.18
N ALA A 152 28.31 -0.97 0.73
CA ALA A 152 28.45 -2.14 1.59
C ALA A 152 29.56 -1.94 2.63
N VAL A 153 29.39 -2.51 3.82
CA VAL A 153 30.44 -2.53 4.86
C VAL A 153 31.54 -3.51 4.45
N GLY A 154 32.79 -3.05 4.44
CA GLY A 154 33.92 -3.89 4.09
C GLY A 154 33.94 -4.36 2.62
N ASP A 155 34.08 -5.66 2.38
CA ASP A 155 34.08 -6.25 1.04
C ASP A 155 32.64 -6.57 0.59
N PRO A 156 32.14 -5.90 -0.47
CA PRO A 156 30.79 -6.17 -0.99
C PRO A 156 30.56 -7.60 -1.45
N ASP A 157 31.57 -8.26 -2.04
CA ASP A 157 31.47 -9.65 -2.48
C ASP A 157 31.19 -10.58 -1.29
N GLN A 158 31.95 -10.41 -0.22
CA GLN A 158 31.73 -11.16 1.01
C GLN A 158 30.33 -10.89 1.58
N ARG A 159 29.93 -9.63 1.69
CA ARG A 159 28.61 -9.24 2.25
C ARG A 159 27.43 -9.86 1.51
N PHE A 160 27.48 -9.93 0.17
CA PHE A 160 26.43 -10.53 -0.65
C PHE A 160 26.43 -12.06 -0.62
N ASN A 161 27.60 -12.68 -0.41
CA ASN A 161 27.68 -14.12 -0.21
C ASN A 161 27.21 -14.57 1.17
N GLU A 162 27.29 -13.73 2.19
CA GLU A 162 26.73 -14.00 3.52
C GLU A 162 25.19 -13.97 3.50
N ASP A 163 24.59 -12.89 3.02
CA ASP A 163 23.13 -12.78 2.83
C ASP A 163 22.84 -12.10 1.50
N ALA A 164 22.44 -12.90 0.52
CA ALA A 164 22.12 -12.42 -0.82
C ALA A 164 20.94 -11.43 -0.86
N LEU A 165 20.05 -11.41 0.17
CA LEU A 165 19.00 -10.42 0.26
C LEU A 165 19.54 -9.00 0.39
N ARG A 166 20.78 -8.83 0.86
CA ARG A 166 21.45 -7.52 0.92
C ARG A 166 21.53 -6.84 -0.46
N ILE A 167 21.49 -7.60 -1.56
CA ILE A 167 21.40 -7.04 -2.93
C ILE A 167 20.05 -6.29 -3.10
N MET A 168 18.94 -6.90 -2.72
CA MET A 168 17.64 -6.22 -2.74
C MET A 168 17.56 -5.07 -1.75
N ARG A 169 18.20 -5.21 -0.59
CA ARG A 169 18.29 -4.14 0.41
C ARG A 169 19.05 -2.92 -0.12
N ALA A 170 20.11 -3.11 -0.93
CA ALA A 170 20.82 -2.01 -1.59
C ALA A 170 19.88 -1.22 -2.52
N VAL A 171 19.09 -1.93 -3.34
CA VAL A 171 18.06 -1.32 -4.20
C VAL A 171 17.00 -0.60 -3.35
N ARG A 172 16.52 -1.24 -2.30
CA ARG A 172 15.54 -0.64 -1.40
C ARG A 172 16.03 0.67 -0.78
N PHE A 173 17.23 0.67 -0.20
CA PHE A 173 17.77 1.89 0.41
C PHE A 173 18.02 2.98 -0.63
N SER A 174 18.48 2.62 -1.83
CA SER A 174 18.58 3.56 -2.94
C SER A 174 17.23 4.22 -3.24
N ALA A 175 16.16 3.42 -3.40
CA ALA A 175 14.81 3.92 -3.68
C ALA A 175 14.18 4.71 -2.52
N GLN A 176 14.38 4.26 -1.27
CA GLN A 176 13.80 4.91 -0.08
C GLN A 176 14.48 6.23 0.26
N LEU A 177 15.80 6.30 0.12
CA LEU A 177 16.59 7.46 0.51
C LEU A 177 16.88 8.42 -0.64
N GLY A 178 16.72 7.98 -1.89
CA GLY A 178 17.16 8.71 -3.08
C GLY A 178 18.68 8.75 -3.19
N PHE A 179 19.37 7.66 -2.77
CA PHE A 179 20.83 7.54 -2.77
C PHE A 179 21.29 6.70 -3.94
N ASN A 180 22.50 6.99 -4.45
CA ASN A 180 23.14 6.16 -5.46
C ASN A 180 23.83 4.96 -4.83
N ILE A 181 23.78 3.79 -5.48
CA ILE A 181 24.57 2.64 -5.05
C ILE A 181 26.03 2.89 -5.49
N GLU A 182 26.97 2.69 -4.56
CA GLU A 182 28.40 2.86 -4.80
C GLU A 182 28.88 1.90 -5.91
N PRO A 183 29.79 2.34 -6.83
CA PRO A 183 30.15 1.55 -8.00
C PRO A 183 30.70 0.14 -7.71
N ALA A 184 31.54 -0.04 -6.69
CA ALA A 184 32.06 -1.37 -6.33
C ALA A 184 30.95 -2.25 -5.71
N THR A 185 30.07 -1.65 -4.88
CA THR A 185 28.88 -2.31 -4.33
C THR A 185 27.95 -2.75 -5.47
N LEU A 186 27.69 -1.88 -6.44
CA LEU A 186 26.86 -2.17 -7.62
C LEU A 186 27.45 -3.31 -8.46
N ALA A 187 28.73 -3.26 -8.78
CA ALA A 187 29.40 -4.28 -9.58
C ALA A 187 29.34 -5.67 -8.91
N ASN A 188 29.55 -5.72 -7.58
CA ASN A 188 29.44 -6.96 -6.83
C ASN A 188 27.98 -7.44 -6.67
N ALA A 189 27.03 -6.54 -6.58
CA ALA A 189 25.61 -6.90 -6.63
C ALA A 189 25.24 -7.55 -7.98
N GLN A 190 25.73 -7.02 -9.10
CA GLN A 190 25.56 -7.61 -10.43
C GLN A 190 26.20 -9.00 -10.52
N LYS A 191 27.45 -9.14 -10.07
CA LYS A 191 28.18 -10.42 -10.05
C LYS A 191 27.42 -11.51 -9.28
N ASN A 192 26.81 -11.14 -8.16
CA ASN A 192 26.15 -12.04 -7.21
C ASN A 192 24.63 -12.13 -7.40
N SER A 193 24.05 -11.49 -8.42
CA SER A 193 22.60 -11.41 -8.65
C SER A 193 21.87 -12.75 -8.61
N ARG A 194 22.50 -13.82 -9.14
CA ARG A 194 21.94 -15.19 -9.16
C ARG A 194 21.75 -15.81 -7.77
N LEU A 195 22.45 -15.32 -6.75
CA LEU A 195 22.27 -15.83 -5.39
C LEU A 195 20.86 -15.61 -4.85
N LEU A 196 20.09 -14.67 -5.44
CA LEU A 196 18.69 -14.49 -5.09
C LEU A 196 17.81 -15.70 -5.38
N GLU A 197 18.21 -16.63 -6.25
CA GLU A 197 17.51 -17.91 -6.45
C GLU A 197 17.44 -18.75 -5.17
N LYS A 198 18.38 -18.54 -4.23
CA LYS A 198 18.47 -19.26 -2.96
C LYS A 198 17.66 -18.63 -1.84
N ILE A 199 17.14 -17.42 -2.07
CA ILE A 199 16.38 -16.67 -1.06
C ILE A 199 14.90 -17.02 -1.14
N SER A 200 14.27 -17.17 0.03
CA SER A 200 12.84 -17.48 0.11
C SER A 200 11.99 -16.37 -0.51
N LYS A 201 10.88 -16.75 -1.14
CA LYS A 201 9.99 -15.82 -1.83
C LYS A 201 9.36 -14.80 -0.89
N GLU A 202 9.13 -15.17 0.36
CA GLU A 202 8.62 -14.29 1.41
C GLU A 202 9.59 -13.13 1.69
N ARG A 203 10.90 -13.42 1.82
CA ARG A 203 11.91 -12.37 2.04
C ARG A 203 12.04 -11.45 0.82
N ILE A 204 12.03 -12.03 -0.38
CA ILE A 204 12.02 -11.26 -1.65
C ILE A 204 10.77 -10.35 -1.71
N ARG A 205 9.58 -10.90 -1.41
CA ARG A 205 8.32 -10.15 -1.34
C ARG A 205 8.42 -8.95 -0.40
N ASP A 206 8.95 -9.16 0.79
CA ASP A 206 9.00 -8.12 1.82
C ASP A 206 9.91 -6.95 1.39
N GLU A 207 11.07 -7.23 0.81
CA GLU A 207 11.94 -6.19 0.27
C GLU A 207 11.32 -5.53 -0.98
N PHE A 208 10.70 -6.31 -1.86
CA PHE A 208 9.98 -5.79 -3.03
C PHE A 208 8.82 -4.87 -2.63
N THR A 209 8.04 -5.25 -1.63
CA THR A 209 6.96 -4.41 -1.07
C THR A 209 7.51 -3.07 -0.57
N LYS A 210 8.64 -3.08 0.13
CA LYS A 210 9.30 -1.86 0.60
C LYS A 210 9.84 -0.98 -0.54
N ILE A 211 10.27 -1.59 -1.65
CA ILE A 211 10.66 -0.86 -2.88
C ILE A 211 9.42 -0.18 -3.48
N ILE A 212 8.31 -0.90 -3.68
CA ILE A 212 7.06 -0.36 -4.23
C ILE A 212 6.51 0.78 -3.36
N MET A 213 6.65 0.68 -2.04
CA MET A 213 6.18 1.70 -1.10
C MET A 213 7.17 2.85 -0.87
N SER A 214 8.36 2.80 -1.49
CA SER A 214 9.34 3.88 -1.39
C SER A 214 8.87 5.17 -2.12
N PRO A 215 9.51 6.32 -1.89
CA PRO A 215 9.28 7.53 -2.67
C PRO A 215 9.71 7.42 -4.14
N ASN A 216 10.70 6.57 -4.45
CA ASN A 216 11.26 6.43 -5.80
C ASN A 216 11.15 4.97 -6.31
N PRO A 217 9.93 4.39 -6.37
CA PRO A 217 9.79 2.96 -6.70
C PRO A 217 10.18 2.66 -8.16
N ALA A 218 9.97 3.60 -9.09
CA ALA A 218 10.37 3.42 -10.49
C ALA A 218 11.89 3.25 -10.62
N GLU A 219 12.67 4.10 -9.94
CA GLU A 219 14.13 3.96 -9.88
C GLU A 219 14.57 2.66 -9.21
N GLY A 220 13.82 2.21 -8.19
CA GLY A 220 14.04 0.91 -7.57
C GLY A 220 13.88 -0.24 -8.55
N ILE A 221 12.82 -0.24 -9.36
CA ILE A 221 12.61 -1.27 -10.40
C ILE A 221 13.66 -1.20 -11.50
N VAL A 222 14.04 0.01 -11.95
CA VAL A 222 15.15 0.21 -12.90
C VAL A 222 16.47 -0.32 -12.33
N SER A 223 16.71 -0.14 -11.03
CA SER A 223 17.91 -0.69 -10.37
C SER A 223 17.88 -2.21 -10.30
N CYS A 224 16.71 -2.83 -10.08
CA CYS A 224 16.56 -4.29 -10.18
C CYS A 224 16.93 -4.82 -11.57
N GLU A 225 16.54 -4.11 -12.62
CA GLU A 225 16.93 -4.47 -14.00
C GLU A 225 18.43 -4.31 -14.23
N LYS A 226 19.01 -3.15 -13.91
CA LYS A 226 20.44 -2.85 -14.08
C LYS A 226 21.36 -3.84 -13.34
N ILE A 227 20.96 -4.28 -12.14
CA ILE A 227 21.69 -5.28 -11.35
C ILE A 227 21.50 -6.68 -11.91
N GLY A 228 20.46 -6.92 -12.70
CA GLY A 228 20.12 -8.24 -13.24
C GLY A 228 19.35 -9.13 -12.26
N ILE A 229 18.70 -8.55 -11.25
CA ILE A 229 17.87 -9.29 -10.29
C ILE A 229 16.39 -9.36 -10.69
N LEU A 230 15.96 -8.54 -11.63
CA LEU A 230 14.55 -8.50 -12.06
C LEU A 230 14.01 -9.87 -12.50
N PRO A 231 14.76 -10.73 -13.23
CA PRO A 231 14.30 -12.08 -13.59
C PRO A 231 14.04 -13.02 -12.40
N PHE A 232 14.63 -12.78 -11.25
CA PHE A 232 14.46 -13.59 -10.03
C PHE A 232 13.32 -13.07 -9.14
N VAL A 233 13.01 -11.77 -9.28
CA VAL A 233 11.96 -11.08 -8.51
C VAL A 233 10.64 -11.08 -9.29
N LEU A 234 10.66 -10.63 -10.55
CA LEU A 234 9.48 -10.40 -11.38
C LEU A 234 9.81 -10.64 -12.87
N PRO A 235 10.02 -11.91 -13.29
CA PRO A 235 10.46 -12.26 -14.65
C PRO A 235 9.47 -11.81 -15.74
N GLU A 236 8.17 -11.76 -15.43
CA GLU A 236 7.15 -11.34 -16.39
C GLU A 236 7.27 -9.84 -16.71
N LEU A 237 7.65 -9.02 -15.74
CA LEU A 237 7.87 -7.59 -15.97
C LEU A 237 9.08 -7.36 -16.89
N ALA A 238 10.14 -8.17 -16.79
CA ALA A 238 11.28 -8.08 -17.68
C ALA A 238 10.88 -8.29 -19.15
N GLN A 239 9.81 -9.03 -19.44
CA GLN A 239 9.30 -9.25 -20.80
C GLN A 239 8.65 -8.00 -21.41
N THR A 240 8.37 -6.97 -20.61
CA THR A 240 7.79 -5.71 -21.10
C THR A 240 8.84 -4.73 -21.62
N ILE A 241 10.12 -5.00 -21.35
CA ILE A 241 11.25 -4.14 -21.77
C ILE A 241 11.34 -4.12 -23.30
N GLY A 242 11.38 -2.93 -23.87
CA GLY A 242 11.46 -2.72 -25.33
C GLY A 242 10.19 -3.07 -26.11
N ILE A 243 9.08 -3.43 -25.44
CA ILE A 243 7.80 -3.64 -26.12
C ILE A 243 7.16 -2.30 -26.46
N GLU A 244 7.22 -1.94 -27.73
CA GLU A 244 6.52 -0.78 -28.26
C GLU A 244 5.02 -1.01 -28.25
N GLN A 245 4.27 0.05 -28.00
CA GLN A 245 2.81 0.08 -28.02
C GLN A 245 2.32 0.62 -29.38
N ASN A 246 1.02 0.86 -29.52
CA ASN A 246 0.45 1.47 -30.72
C ASN A 246 0.64 3.00 -30.72
N ARG A 247 0.33 3.64 -31.85
CA ARG A 247 0.51 5.10 -32.09
C ARG A 247 -0.14 6.02 -31.03
N SER A 248 -1.04 5.50 -30.22
CA SER A 248 -1.68 6.25 -29.13
C SER A 248 -0.76 6.43 -27.92
N HIS A 249 0.35 5.70 -27.87
CA HIS A 249 1.28 5.66 -26.74
C HIS A 249 2.66 6.12 -27.20
N ILE A 250 3.26 7.01 -26.42
CA ILE A 250 4.61 7.56 -26.71
C ILE A 250 5.72 6.79 -25.99
N TYR A 251 5.36 5.87 -25.08
CA TYR A 251 6.27 5.08 -24.27
C TYR A 251 6.11 3.58 -24.55
N THR A 252 7.17 2.83 -24.33
CA THR A 252 7.12 1.36 -24.27
C THR A 252 6.24 0.90 -23.12
N VAL A 253 5.84 -0.39 -23.10
CA VAL A 253 5.03 -0.96 -21.99
C VAL A 253 5.80 -0.81 -20.66
N TRP A 254 7.12 -1.05 -20.68
CA TRP A 254 8.00 -0.87 -19.53
C TRP A 254 7.98 0.55 -18.98
N GLU A 255 8.30 1.53 -19.81
CA GLU A 255 8.35 2.94 -19.39
C GLU A 255 6.99 3.43 -18.90
N HIS A 256 5.91 3.03 -19.57
CA HIS A 256 4.54 3.32 -19.17
C HIS A 256 4.24 2.80 -17.76
N SER A 257 4.54 1.53 -17.50
CA SER A 257 4.32 0.89 -16.19
C SER A 257 5.11 1.57 -15.06
N LEU A 258 6.38 1.93 -15.34
CA LEU A 258 7.21 2.65 -14.36
C LEU A 258 6.67 4.05 -14.04
N ARG A 259 6.23 4.78 -15.05
CA ARG A 259 5.63 6.11 -14.87
C ARG A 259 4.31 6.04 -14.12
N ALA A 260 3.49 5.03 -14.39
CA ALA A 260 2.25 4.78 -13.66
C ALA A 260 2.52 4.46 -12.18
N LEU A 261 3.52 3.61 -11.91
CA LEU A 261 3.96 3.28 -10.55
C LEU A 261 4.47 4.53 -9.81
N GLN A 262 5.34 5.34 -10.43
CA GLN A 262 5.90 6.54 -9.80
C GLN A 262 4.78 7.54 -9.48
N HIS A 263 3.83 7.73 -10.38
CA HIS A 263 2.70 8.62 -10.10
C HIS A 263 1.89 8.15 -8.89
N GLY A 264 1.67 6.83 -8.74
CA GLY A 264 1.04 6.27 -7.55
C GLY A 264 1.81 6.57 -6.26
N ALA A 265 3.15 6.60 -6.33
CA ALA A 265 4.01 7.00 -5.20
C ALA A 265 3.94 8.50 -4.91
N ASP A 266 3.99 9.35 -5.94
CA ASP A 266 3.91 10.81 -5.82
C ASP A 266 2.57 11.27 -5.20
N ARG A 267 1.53 10.46 -5.34
CA ARG A 267 0.19 10.67 -4.77
C ARG A 267 -0.06 9.94 -3.46
N ASP A 268 0.95 9.28 -2.94
CA ASP A 268 0.86 8.44 -1.73
C ASP A 268 -0.32 7.44 -1.76
N PHE A 269 -0.55 6.85 -2.93
CA PHE A 269 -1.58 5.83 -3.09
C PHE A 269 -1.20 4.53 -2.35
N PRO A 270 -2.18 3.75 -1.89
CA PRO A 270 -1.92 2.53 -1.12
C PRO A 270 -1.20 1.47 -1.98
N PHE A 271 -0.57 0.51 -1.29
CA PHE A 271 0.27 -0.53 -1.89
C PHE A 271 -0.39 -1.24 -3.07
N HIS A 272 -1.63 -1.70 -2.91
CA HIS A 272 -2.34 -2.45 -3.96
C HIS A 272 -2.59 -1.61 -5.22
N VAL A 273 -2.77 -0.29 -5.09
CA VAL A 273 -2.89 0.62 -6.24
C VAL A 273 -1.54 0.78 -6.94
N ARG A 274 -0.46 1.04 -6.19
CA ARG A 274 0.90 1.16 -6.75
C ARG A 274 1.33 -0.13 -7.46
N LEU A 275 1.09 -1.27 -6.84
CA LEU A 275 1.39 -2.58 -7.43
C LEU A 275 0.54 -2.85 -8.68
N SER A 276 -0.75 -2.51 -8.64
CA SER A 276 -1.62 -2.60 -9.82
C SER A 276 -1.15 -1.66 -10.93
N ALA A 277 -0.69 -0.45 -10.62
CA ALA A 277 -0.14 0.48 -11.60
C ALA A 277 1.12 -0.05 -12.29
N LEU A 278 1.97 -0.81 -11.59
CA LEU A 278 3.12 -1.49 -12.20
C LEU A 278 2.69 -2.65 -13.10
N LEU A 279 1.62 -3.38 -12.74
CA LEU A 279 1.28 -4.67 -13.33
C LEU A 279 0.08 -4.62 -14.29
N HIS A 280 -0.67 -3.50 -14.42
CA HIS A 280 -1.93 -3.48 -15.19
C HIS A 280 -1.76 -3.92 -16.64
N ASP A 281 -0.64 -3.59 -17.23
CA ASP A 281 -0.31 -3.86 -18.65
C ASP A 281 0.61 -5.09 -18.85
N ILE A 282 0.86 -5.88 -17.81
CA ILE A 282 1.76 -7.05 -17.83
C ILE A 282 1.36 -8.10 -18.87
N GLY A 283 0.09 -8.12 -19.27
CA GLY A 283 -0.45 -9.02 -20.29
C GLY A 283 -0.14 -8.60 -21.71
N LYS A 284 0.29 -7.36 -21.99
CA LYS A 284 0.52 -6.82 -23.33
C LYS A 284 1.51 -7.61 -24.18
N PRO A 285 2.68 -8.03 -23.67
CA PRO A 285 3.62 -8.84 -24.47
C PRO A 285 2.99 -10.11 -25.04
N LYS A 286 2.17 -10.81 -24.25
CA LYS A 286 1.50 -12.07 -24.69
C LYS A 286 0.29 -11.87 -25.59
N SER A 287 -0.39 -10.72 -25.49
CA SER A 287 -1.57 -10.40 -26.29
C SER A 287 -1.24 -9.60 -27.56
N ARG A 288 0.01 -9.20 -27.74
CA ARG A 288 0.48 -8.42 -28.90
C ARG A 288 0.21 -9.15 -30.21
N ARG A 289 -0.52 -8.51 -31.13
CA ARG A 289 -0.79 -9.01 -32.49
C ARG A 289 -0.64 -7.86 -33.48
N PHE A 290 -0.07 -8.12 -34.65
CA PHE A 290 -0.06 -7.15 -35.73
C PHE A 290 -1.42 -7.22 -36.46
N SER A 291 -2.03 -6.06 -36.68
CA SER A 291 -3.28 -5.93 -37.42
C SER A 291 -3.00 -5.29 -38.79
N GLU A 292 -3.30 -6.02 -39.84
CA GLU A 292 -3.17 -5.52 -41.22
C GLU A 292 -4.14 -4.37 -41.52
N GLU A 293 -5.29 -4.35 -40.87
CA GLU A 293 -6.32 -3.34 -41.04
C GLU A 293 -5.85 -1.95 -40.58
N ILE A 294 -5.26 -1.85 -39.37
CA ILE A 294 -4.77 -0.59 -38.83
C ILE A 294 -3.28 -0.37 -39.09
N LYS A 295 -2.59 -1.37 -39.67
CA LYS A 295 -1.12 -1.41 -39.89
C LYS A 295 -0.32 -1.08 -38.65
N ASP A 296 -0.74 -1.64 -37.51
CA ASP A 296 -0.15 -1.42 -36.20
C ASP A 296 -0.42 -2.60 -35.27
N HIS A 297 0.19 -2.58 -34.07
CA HIS A 297 -0.03 -3.61 -33.08
C HIS A 297 -1.31 -3.37 -32.26
N THR A 298 -1.99 -4.45 -31.92
CA THR A 298 -3.13 -4.49 -31.01
C THR A 298 -2.80 -5.35 -29.79
N PHE A 299 -3.51 -5.08 -28.69
CA PHE A 299 -3.30 -5.74 -27.39
C PHE A 299 -4.64 -6.20 -26.78
N TYR A 300 -5.59 -6.61 -27.62
CA TYR A 300 -6.92 -7.00 -27.15
C TYR A 300 -6.85 -8.14 -26.13
N GLY A 301 -7.61 -8.00 -25.04
CA GLY A 301 -7.69 -8.98 -23.98
C GLY A 301 -6.47 -9.05 -23.06
N HIS A 302 -5.56 -8.05 -23.12
CA HIS A 302 -4.39 -8.02 -22.24
C HIS A 302 -4.77 -7.95 -20.76
N GLU A 303 -5.93 -7.38 -20.43
CA GLU A 303 -6.47 -7.34 -19.07
C GLU A 303 -6.86 -8.72 -18.56
N VAL A 304 -7.37 -9.61 -19.45
CA VAL A 304 -7.69 -11.01 -19.11
C VAL A 304 -6.42 -11.85 -18.95
N VAL A 305 -5.46 -11.63 -19.83
CA VAL A 305 -4.15 -12.29 -19.76
C VAL A 305 -3.39 -11.79 -18.52
N GLY A 306 -3.44 -10.48 -18.28
CA GLY A 306 -2.82 -9.82 -17.14
C GLY A 306 -3.36 -10.33 -15.80
N GLU A 307 -4.68 -10.46 -15.67
CA GLU A 307 -5.34 -11.06 -14.50
C GLU A 307 -4.69 -12.38 -14.08
N ARG A 308 -4.61 -13.35 -15.00
CA ARG A 308 -4.02 -14.68 -14.72
C ARG A 308 -2.52 -14.62 -14.42
N MET A 309 -1.80 -13.72 -15.11
CA MET A 309 -0.37 -13.53 -14.85
C MET A 309 -0.14 -12.95 -13.46
N VAL A 310 -0.89 -11.92 -13.07
CA VAL A 310 -0.79 -11.27 -11.75
C VAL A 310 -1.15 -12.23 -10.63
N GLU A 311 -2.23 -13.01 -10.76
CA GLU A 311 -2.59 -14.04 -9.78
C GLU A 311 -1.42 -15.01 -9.54
N LYS A 312 -0.84 -15.54 -10.64
CA LYS A 312 0.32 -16.42 -10.56
C LYS A 312 1.54 -15.76 -9.90
N ILE A 313 1.92 -14.56 -10.35
CA ILE A 313 3.06 -13.80 -9.84
C ILE A 313 2.95 -13.58 -8.33
N LEU A 314 1.79 -13.08 -7.86
CA LEU A 314 1.61 -12.77 -6.46
C LEU A 314 1.49 -14.01 -5.57
N THR A 315 0.94 -15.11 -6.12
CA THR A 315 0.94 -16.42 -5.46
C THR A 315 2.36 -16.97 -5.32
N ASP A 316 3.15 -16.92 -6.38
CA ASP A 316 4.54 -17.36 -6.37
C ASP A 316 5.40 -16.55 -5.38
N LEU A 317 5.15 -15.24 -5.27
CA LEU A 317 5.77 -14.33 -4.29
C LEU A 317 5.19 -14.45 -2.88
N LYS A 318 4.22 -15.34 -2.65
CA LYS A 318 3.61 -15.58 -1.32
C LYS A 318 2.92 -14.36 -0.71
N TYR A 319 2.26 -13.55 -1.52
CA TYR A 319 1.40 -12.49 -1.00
C TYR A 319 0.14 -13.09 -0.33
N PRO A 320 -0.44 -12.39 0.67
CA PRO A 320 -1.72 -12.77 1.25
C PRO A 320 -2.85 -12.76 0.21
N ASN A 321 -3.80 -13.70 0.31
CA ASN A 321 -4.92 -13.84 -0.63
C ASN A 321 -5.70 -12.54 -0.83
N GLN A 322 -5.92 -11.77 0.24
CA GLN A 322 -6.62 -10.48 0.16
C GLN A 322 -5.91 -9.49 -0.78
N ILE A 323 -4.58 -9.42 -0.75
CA ILE A 323 -3.79 -8.57 -1.66
C ILE A 323 -3.88 -9.10 -3.09
N ILE A 324 -3.77 -10.44 -3.27
CA ILE A 324 -3.87 -11.07 -4.59
C ILE A 324 -5.23 -10.73 -5.23
N GLU A 325 -6.33 -11.00 -4.54
CA GLU A 325 -7.69 -10.74 -5.03
C GLU A 325 -7.90 -9.26 -5.38
N THR A 326 -7.41 -8.36 -4.53
CA THR A 326 -7.53 -6.90 -4.75
C THR A 326 -6.79 -6.47 -6.01
N VAL A 327 -5.52 -6.85 -6.16
CA VAL A 327 -4.70 -6.45 -7.31
C VAL A 327 -5.22 -7.09 -8.59
N VAL A 328 -5.62 -8.36 -8.54
CA VAL A 328 -6.21 -9.09 -9.68
C VAL A 328 -7.49 -8.40 -10.17
N LYS A 329 -8.39 -8.01 -9.26
CA LYS A 329 -9.63 -7.28 -9.62
C LYS A 329 -9.33 -5.92 -10.25
N LEU A 330 -8.36 -5.17 -9.72
CA LEU A 330 -7.97 -3.88 -10.27
C LEU A 330 -7.37 -4.04 -11.67
N VAL A 331 -6.44 -4.99 -11.86
CA VAL A 331 -5.81 -5.27 -13.17
C VAL A 331 -6.84 -5.77 -14.17
N ARG A 332 -7.76 -6.66 -13.78
CA ARG A 332 -8.82 -7.17 -14.66
C ARG A 332 -9.74 -6.08 -15.19
N ASN A 333 -10.03 -5.08 -14.36
CA ASN A 333 -11.03 -4.06 -14.64
C ASN A 333 -10.43 -2.70 -15.04
N HIS A 334 -9.10 -2.55 -15.19
CA HIS A 334 -8.48 -1.26 -15.49
C HIS A 334 -8.90 -0.67 -16.84
N MET A 335 -9.29 -1.52 -17.81
CA MET A 335 -9.78 -1.13 -19.14
C MET A 335 -11.28 -0.85 -19.17
N PHE A 336 -11.80 -0.17 -18.15
CA PHE A 336 -13.20 0.25 -18.18
C PHE A 336 -13.42 1.44 -19.11
N PHE A 337 -14.59 1.47 -19.74
CA PHE A 337 -14.98 2.58 -20.60
C PHE A 337 -15.39 3.79 -19.75
N SER A 338 -14.68 4.90 -19.92
CA SER A 338 -14.83 6.11 -19.11
C SER A 338 -15.32 7.34 -19.89
N ASP A 339 -16.01 7.15 -21.02
CA ASP A 339 -16.65 8.26 -21.72
C ASP A 339 -18.07 8.49 -21.16
N PRO A 340 -18.25 9.50 -20.30
CA PRO A 340 -19.52 9.74 -19.61
C PRO A 340 -20.65 10.23 -20.53
N GLU A 341 -20.37 10.54 -21.79
CA GLU A 341 -21.38 10.90 -22.79
C GLU A 341 -21.97 9.68 -23.49
N GLN A 342 -21.28 8.53 -23.40
CA GLN A 342 -21.67 7.29 -24.08
C GLN A 342 -22.02 6.16 -23.11
N ILE A 343 -21.55 6.25 -21.84
CA ILE A 343 -21.80 5.21 -20.85
C ILE A 343 -23.08 5.48 -20.06
N SER A 344 -23.88 4.45 -19.84
CA SER A 344 -25.07 4.52 -18.99
C SER A 344 -24.74 4.29 -17.51
N LEU A 345 -25.58 4.83 -16.62
CA LEU A 345 -25.47 4.57 -15.17
C LEU A 345 -25.56 3.07 -14.84
N SER A 346 -26.32 2.28 -15.64
CA SER A 346 -26.36 0.82 -15.53
C SER A 346 -25.02 0.16 -15.81
N ALA A 347 -24.24 0.68 -16.74
CA ALA A 347 -22.90 0.16 -17.02
C ALA A 347 -21.94 0.51 -15.89
N VAL A 348 -22.05 1.72 -15.29
CA VAL A 348 -21.28 2.10 -14.08
C VAL A 348 -21.62 1.17 -12.91
N ARG A 349 -22.91 0.88 -12.66
CA ARG A 349 -23.32 -0.08 -11.62
C ARG A 349 -22.74 -1.48 -11.83
N ARG A 350 -22.61 -1.95 -13.08
CA ARG A 350 -21.94 -3.24 -13.38
C ARG A 350 -20.45 -3.21 -13.04
N ILE A 351 -19.75 -2.12 -13.32
CA ILE A 351 -18.34 -1.97 -12.89
C ILE A 351 -18.23 -2.02 -11.37
N ILE A 352 -19.09 -1.28 -10.66
CA ILE A 352 -19.13 -1.30 -9.19
C ILE A 352 -19.41 -2.72 -8.67
N ALA A 353 -20.34 -3.45 -9.27
CA ALA A 353 -20.66 -4.82 -8.88
C ALA A 353 -19.49 -5.79 -9.12
N ASN A 354 -18.73 -5.62 -10.20
CA ASN A 354 -17.59 -6.47 -10.53
C ASN A 354 -16.37 -6.21 -9.62
N VAL A 355 -16.08 -4.95 -9.36
CA VAL A 355 -14.91 -4.54 -8.57
C VAL A 355 -15.18 -4.57 -7.07
N GLY A 356 -16.38 -4.15 -6.70
CA GLY A 356 -16.83 -3.91 -5.33
C GLY A 356 -16.86 -2.42 -5.00
N PRO A 357 -17.81 -1.99 -4.13
CA PRO A 357 -17.99 -0.59 -3.76
C PRO A 357 -16.76 0.03 -3.09
N ASP A 358 -16.01 -0.76 -2.32
CA ASP A 358 -14.81 -0.28 -1.63
C ASP A 358 -13.64 -0.06 -2.60
N LEU A 359 -13.51 -0.88 -3.64
CA LEU A 359 -12.38 -0.86 -4.56
C LEU A 359 -12.60 0.04 -5.80
N VAL A 360 -13.81 0.50 -6.06
CA VAL A 360 -14.08 1.32 -7.26
C VAL A 360 -13.28 2.62 -7.25
N TRP A 361 -13.05 3.22 -6.10
CA TRP A 361 -12.23 4.43 -5.96
C TRP A 361 -10.75 4.16 -6.19
N ASP A 362 -10.27 2.98 -5.83
CA ASP A 362 -8.90 2.55 -6.12
C ASP A 362 -8.73 2.25 -7.62
N LEU A 363 -9.79 1.78 -8.28
CA LEU A 363 -9.81 1.67 -9.75
C LEU A 363 -9.70 3.06 -10.42
N MET A 364 -10.34 4.11 -9.87
CA MET A 364 -10.18 5.50 -10.36
C MET A 364 -8.74 5.99 -10.16
N LYS A 365 -8.12 5.72 -9.01
CA LYS A 365 -6.70 6.03 -8.77
C LYS A 365 -5.78 5.30 -9.75
N LEU A 366 -6.05 4.00 -10.02
CA LEU A 366 -5.32 3.24 -11.03
C LEU A 366 -5.45 3.88 -12.42
N ARG A 367 -6.66 4.33 -12.78
CA ARG A 367 -6.88 5.04 -14.06
C ARG A 367 -6.11 6.34 -14.16
N ALA A 368 -5.98 7.09 -13.06
CA ALA A 368 -5.12 8.29 -13.00
C ALA A 368 -3.64 7.93 -13.24
N CYS A 369 -3.14 6.86 -12.61
CA CYS A 369 -1.78 6.35 -12.81
C CYS A 369 -1.54 5.96 -14.28
N ASP A 370 -2.44 5.18 -14.88
CA ASP A 370 -2.38 4.76 -16.28
C ASP A 370 -2.31 5.99 -17.22
N ARG A 371 -3.18 6.98 -17.02
CA ARG A 371 -3.18 8.22 -17.84
C ARG A 371 -1.84 8.97 -17.79
N ILE A 372 -1.27 9.13 -16.60
CA ILE A 372 0.03 9.78 -16.45
C ILE A 372 1.14 8.91 -17.05
N GLY A 373 1.04 7.59 -16.91
CA GLY A 373 1.91 6.62 -17.57
C GLY A 373 1.92 6.78 -19.10
N MET A 374 0.77 7.09 -19.70
CA MET A 374 0.63 7.41 -21.13
C MET A 374 1.25 8.76 -21.55
N GLY A 375 1.75 9.57 -20.61
CA GLY A 375 2.24 10.92 -20.89
C GLY A 375 1.14 11.97 -21.01
N ARG A 376 -0.08 11.69 -20.55
CA ARG A 376 -1.15 12.69 -20.54
C ARG A 376 -0.91 13.73 -19.45
N PRO A 377 -1.12 15.05 -19.71
CA PRO A 377 -0.72 16.11 -18.78
C PRO A 377 -1.62 16.25 -17.55
N LYS A 378 -2.82 15.66 -17.57
CA LYS A 378 -3.80 15.75 -16.47
C LYS A 378 -4.18 14.34 -16.02
N GLU A 379 -3.99 14.07 -14.72
CA GLU A 379 -4.44 12.81 -14.10
C GLU A 379 -5.95 12.70 -14.07
N ASP A 380 -6.64 13.81 -13.79
CA ASP A 380 -8.08 13.90 -13.57
C ASP A 380 -8.72 14.94 -14.54
N PRO A 381 -8.92 14.56 -15.83
CA PRO A 381 -9.60 15.42 -16.79
C PRO A 381 -11.12 15.44 -16.54
N TYR A 382 -11.82 16.40 -17.14
CA TYR A 382 -13.28 16.55 -17.03
C TYR A 382 -14.05 15.23 -17.18
N ARG A 383 -13.72 14.40 -18.19
CA ARG A 383 -14.40 13.12 -18.43
C ARG A 383 -14.24 12.13 -17.27
N LEU A 384 -13.06 12.08 -16.65
CA LEU A 384 -12.83 11.21 -15.49
C LEU A 384 -13.61 11.70 -14.28
N ARG A 385 -13.58 13.00 -13.97
CA ARG A 385 -14.37 13.59 -12.89
C ARG A 385 -15.89 13.38 -13.07
N LYS A 386 -16.37 13.49 -14.32
CA LYS A 386 -17.78 13.20 -14.61
C LYS A 386 -18.11 11.72 -14.40
N TYR A 387 -17.17 10.82 -14.75
CA TYR A 387 -17.33 9.41 -14.47
C TYR A 387 -17.33 9.12 -12.96
N GLU A 388 -16.46 9.77 -12.18
CA GLU A 388 -16.43 9.69 -10.72
C GLU A 388 -17.75 10.18 -10.10
N ALA A 389 -18.31 11.27 -10.63
CA ALA A 389 -19.63 11.74 -10.24
C ALA A 389 -20.72 10.69 -10.50
N MET A 390 -20.66 10.01 -11.66
CA MET A 390 -21.58 8.90 -11.97
C MET A 390 -21.37 7.69 -11.06
N VAL A 391 -20.14 7.40 -10.65
CA VAL A 391 -19.85 6.35 -9.65
C VAL A 391 -20.49 6.71 -8.32
N GLU A 392 -20.28 7.93 -7.84
CA GLU A 392 -20.89 8.41 -6.58
C GLU A 392 -22.43 8.39 -6.63
N GLU A 393 -23.02 8.79 -7.75
CA GLU A 393 -24.47 8.70 -7.99
C GLU A 393 -24.94 7.24 -7.98
N ALA A 394 -24.22 6.34 -8.67
CA ALA A 394 -24.58 4.93 -8.79
C ALA A 394 -24.45 4.16 -7.46
N MET A 395 -23.57 4.58 -6.57
CA MET A 395 -23.35 3.99 -5.23
C MET A 395 -24.38 4.42 -4.22
N ARG A 396 -25.11 5.51 -4.47
CA ARG A 396 -26.17 5.93 -3.56
C ARG A 396 -27.29 4.90 -3.55
N ALA A 397 -27.79 4.61 -2.36
CA ALA A 397 -29.05 3.89 -2.25
C ALA A 397 -30.12 4.77 -2.92
N PRO A 398 -30.88 4.25 -3.92
CA PRO A 398 -31.94 5.03 -4.50
C PRO A 398 -32.92 5.42 -3.41
N THR A 399 -33.26 6.70 -3.35
CA THR A 399 -34.34 7.20 -2.49
C THR A 399 -35.63 6.53 -2.94
N SER A 400 -36.02 5.46 -2.28
CA SER A 400 -37.15 4.62 -2.69
C SER A 400 -37.86 4.03 -1.48
N VAL A 401 -39.07 3.54 -1.70
CA VAL A 401 -39.84 2.82 -0.67
C VAL A 401 -39.08 1.65 -0.03
N LYS A 402 -38.05 1.13 -0.69
CA LYS A 402 -37.15 0.11 -0.12
C LYS A 402 -36.25 0.60 1.01
N MET A 403 -36.15 1.92 1.24
CA MET A 403 -35.50 2.50 2.42
C MET A 403 -36.33 2.37 3.69
N LEU A 404 -37.64 2.23 3.56
CA LEU A 404 -38.51 2.05 4.70
C LEU A 404 -38.20 0.74 5.41
N LYS A 405 -38.33 0.75 6.75
CA LYS A 405 -38.17 -0.47 7.57
C LYS A 405 -39.37 -1.41 7.51
N ILE A 406 -40.36 -1.11 6.67
CA ILE A 406 -41.50 -1.97 6.32
C ILE A 406 -41.61 -2.02 4.79
N ASP A 407 -42.14 -3.12 4.27
CA ASP A 407 -42.39 -3.29 2.86
C ASP A 407 -43.88 -3.51 2.53
N GLY A 408 -44.16 -3.86 1.27
CA GLY A 408 -45.55 -4.07 0.84
C GLY A 408 -46.18 -5.29 1.46
N ASP A 409 -45.42 -6.33 1.76
CA ASP A 409 -45.94 -7.55 2.39
C ASP A 409 -46.27 -7.31 3.86
N ASP A 410 -45.41 -6.57 4.58
CA ASP A 410 -45.66 -6.12 5.95
C ASP A 410 -46.97 -5.32 6.03
N LEU A 411 -47.23 -4.43 5.06
CA LEU A 411 -48.45 -3.61 5.04
C LEU A 411 -49.71 -4.43 4.71
N MET A 412 -49.60 -5.38 3.75
CA MET A 412 -50.73 -6.24 3.42
C MET A 412 -51.14 -7.12 4.60
N GLU A 413 -50.18 -7.64 5.36
CA GLU A 413 -50.43 -8.42 6.56
C GLU A 413 -51.05 -7.57 7.69
N LEU A 414 -50.46 -6.39 7.95
CA LEU A 414 -50.91 -5.48 8.99
C LEU A 414 -52.33 -4.96 8.75
N LEU A 415 -52.63 -4.59 7.50
CA LEU A 415 -53.84 -3.89 7.13
C LEU A 415 -54.95 -4.81 6.60
N HIS A 416 -54.68 -6.14 6.51
CA HIS A 416 -55.56 -7.14 5.88
C HIS A 416 -56.03 -6.76 4.47
N GLU A 417 -55.18 -6.03 3.73
CA GLU A 417 -55.46 -5.56 2.38
C GLU A 417 -54.89 -6.51 1.31
N LYS A 418 -55.56 -6.57 0.16
CA LYS A 418 -55.05 -7.32 -0.98
C LYS A 418 -54.01 -6.53 -1.75
N PRO A 419 -53.07 -7.24 -2.47
CA PRO A 419 -52.14 -6.56 -3.36
C PRO A 419 -52.83 -5.60 -4.32
N GLY A 420 -52.38 -4.34 -4.32
CA GLY A 420 -53.01 -3.32 -5.15
C GLY A 420 -52.30 -1.97 -5.09
N PRO A 421 -52.69 -1.03 -5.98
CA PRO A 421 -52.09 0.31 -6.03
C PRO A 421 -52.12 1.09 -4.72
N LYS A 422 -53.14 0.85 -3.87
CA LYS A 422 -53.31 1.52 -2.59
C LYS A 422 -52.11 1.33 -1.67
N ILE A 423 -51.58 0.10 -1.57
CA ILE A 423 -50.37 -0.21 -0.81
C ILE A 423 -49.17 0.59 -1.30
N GLY A 424 -49.00 0.68 -2.64
CA GLY A 424 -47.93 1.49 -3.24
C GLY A 424 -48.05 2.98 -2.92
N TYR A 425 -49.27 3.53 -2.89
CA TYR A 425 -49.48 4.92 -2.52
C TYR A 425 -49.16 5.18 -1.05
N VAL A 426 -49.58 4.29 -0.15
CA VAL A 426 -49.25 4.40 1.30
C VAL A 426 -47.72 4.36 1.51
N LEU A 427 -47.02 3.44 0.88
CA LEU A 427 -45.55 3.39 0.97
C LEU A 427 -44.88 4.66 0.45
N ASN A 428 -45.35 5.24 -0.64
CA ASN A 428 -44.81 6.49 -1.16
C ASN A 428 -45.12 7.69 -0.24
N ALA A 429 -46.30 7.73 0.37
CA ALA A 429 -46.65 8.76 1.35
C ALA A 429 -45.79 8.65 2.63
N LEU A 430 -45.57 7.44 3.14
CA LEU A 430 -44.67 7.19 4.27
C LEU A 430 -43.23 7.58 3.94
N LEU A 431 -42.78 7.32 2.70
CA LEU A 431 -41.46 7.73 2.26
C LEU A 431 -41.30 9.25 2.31
N GLU A 432 -42.33 10.03 1.98
CA GLU A 432 -42.27 11.49 2.10
C GLU A 432 -41.97 11.93 3.52
N GLU A 433 -42.72 11.39 4.51
CA GLU A 433 -42.50 11.73 5.92
C GLU A 433 -41.12 11.37 6.41
N VAL A 434 -40.56 10.19 5.99
CA VAL A 434 -39.21 9.78 6.33
C VAL A 434 -38.13 10.62 5.62
N LEU A 435 -38.41 11.16 4.45
CA LEU A 435 -37.49 12.08 3.76
C LEU A 435 -37.43 13.46 4.43
N GLU A 436 -38.52 13.90 5.08
CA GLU A 436 -38.51 15.11 5.90
C GLU A 436 -37.81 14.90 7.25
N GLU A 437 -38.15 13.79 7.91
CA GLU A 437 -37.63 13.44 9.24
C GLU A 437 -37.13 12.00 9.25
N PRO A 438 -35.82 11.75 8.92
CA PRO A 438 -35.28 10.42 8.83
C PRO A 438 -35.38 9.55 10.08
N GLU A 439 -35.55 10.19 11.25
CA GLU A 439 -35.74 9.53 12.54
C GLU A 439 -37.08 8.78 12.62
N LEU A 440 -38.07 9.16 11.81
CA LEU A 440 -39.36 8.50 11.71
C LEU A 440 -39.30 7.12 11.05
N ASN A 441 -38.19 6.75 10.43
CA ASN A 441 -38.01 5.43 9.82
C ASN A 441 -37.85 4.33 10.88
N THR A 442 -38.89 4.13 11.68
CA THR A 442 -38.99 3.06 12.67
C THR A 442 -40.20 2.18 12.36
N ILE A 443 -40.11 0.88 12.61
CA ILE A 443 -41.22 -0.07 12.37
C ILE A 443 -42.50 0.38 13.10
N GLU A 444 -42.36 0.83 14.33
CA GLU A 444 -43.52 1.27 15.16
C GLU A 444 -44.22 2.47 14.55
N TYR A 445 -43.46 3.50 14.18
CA TYR A 445 -44.04 4.71 13.59
C TYR A 445 -44.70 4.38 12.25
N LEU A 446 -43.99 3.68 11.37
CA LEU A 446 -44.46 3.37 10.02
C LEU A 446 -45.72 2.50 10.03
N LYS A 447 -45.81 1.50 10.90
CA LYS A 447 -47.01 0.67 11.07
C LYS A 447 -48.20 1.47 11.60
N LYS A 448 -47.98 2.30 12.61
CA LYS A 448 -49.05 3.18 13.16
C LYS A 448 -49.54 4.13 12.09
N ARG A 449 -48.61 4.80 11.39
CA ARG A 449 -48.95 5.81 10.40
C ARG A 449 -49.64 5.24 9.16
N ALA A 450 -49.20 4.03 8.71
CA ALA A 450 -49.86 3.29 7.65
C ALA A 450 -51.33 2.96 8.01
N GLY A 451 -51.58 2.54 9.25
CA GLY A 451 -52.94 2.32 9.73
C GLY A 451 -53.81 3.56 9.70
N GLU A 452 -53.26 4.72 10.05
CA GLU A 452 -53.98 6.00 9.92
C GLU A 452 -54.26 6.39 8.48
N MET A 453 -53.28 6.19 7.57
CA MET A 453 -53.42 6.54 6.15
C MET A 453 -54.42 5.67 5.41
N ILE A 454 -54.52 4.38 5.73
CA ILE A 454 -55.39 3.45 5.02
C ILE A 454 -56.87 3.79 5.20
N GLU A 455 -57.24 4.47 6.31
CA GLU A 455 -58.59 4.94 6.60
C GLU A 455 -58.98 6.22 5.81
N LEU A 456 -57.97 6.86 5.16
CA LEU A 456 -58.24 8.06 4.37
C LEU A 456 -58.89 7.70 3.01
N PRO A 457 -59.66 8.63 2.42
CA PRO A 457 -60.14 8.49 1.04
C PRO A 457 -58.97 8.27 0.07
N LEU A 458 -59.15 7.39 -0.92
CA LEU A 458 -58.10 7.07 -1.88
C LEU A 458 -57.50 8.31 -2.56
N ALA A 459 -58.32 9.32 -2.83
CA ALA A 459 -57.85 10.57 -3.43
C ALA A 459 -56.86 11.33 -2.54
N GLU A 460 -57.02 11.28 -1.21
CA GLU A 460 -56.12 11.92 -0.26
C GLU A 460 -54.78 11.13 -0.16
N ILE A 461 -54.85 9.79 -0.17
CA ILE A 461 -53.64 8.94 -0.17
C ILE A 461 -52.83 9.18 -1.44
N VAL A 462 -53.52 9.28 -2.61
CA VAL A 462 -52.87 9.60 -3.88
C VAL A 462 -52.21 10.97 -3.85
N ALA A 463 -52.88 11.99 -3.33
CA ALA A 463 -52.33 13.35 -3.20
C ALA A 463 -51.08 13.38 -2.30
N LEU A 464 -51.09 12.63 -1.19
CA LEU A 464 -49.88 12.46 -0.33
C LEU A 464 -48.75 11.75 -1.05
N ALA A 465 -49.05 10.69 -1.81
CA ALA A 465 -48.07 9.95 -2.55
C ALA A 465 -47.45 10.75 -3.72
N GLU A 466 -48.26 11.58 -4.42
CA GLU A 466 -47.75 12.45 -5.50
C GLU A 466 -46.86 13.55 -4.93
N LYS A 467 -47.21 14.14 -3.81
CA LYS A 467 -46.37 15.12 -3.10
C LYS A 467 -45.01 14.49 -2.67
N GLY A 468 -45.04 13.24 -2.19
CA GLY A 468 -43.85 12.48 -1.87
C GLY A 468 -42.97 12.19 -3.07
N LYS A 469 -43.57 11.97 -4.23
CA LYS A 469 -42.81 11.75 -5.47
C LYS A 469 -42.11 13.04 -5.94
N GLU A 470 -42.77 14.17 -5.91
CA GLU A 470 -42.18 15.47 -6.26
C GLU A 470 -41.03 15.84 -5.31
N LYS A 471 -41.22 15.63 -3.99
CA LYS A 471 -40.15 15.84 -3.01
C LYS A 471 -38.95 14.94 -3.22
N LYS A 472 -39.16 13.65 -3.47
CA LYS A 472 -38.12 12.70 -3.79
C LYS A 472 -37.29 13.19 -4.99
N GLU A 473 -37.95 13.60 -6.08
CA GLU A 473 -37.28 14.12 -7.26
C GLU A 473 -36.47 15.39 -6.95
N ALA A 474 -37.00 16.27 -6.09
CA ALA A 474 -36.30 17.48 -5.65
C ALA A 474 -35.04 17.18 -4.80
N VAL A 475 -35.13 16.25 -3.84
CA VAL A 475 -34.01 15.80 -3.01
C VAL A 475 -32.94 15.15 -3.87
N GLU A 476 -33.33 14.23 -4.76
CA GLU A 476 -32.39 13.57 -5.68
C GLU A 476 -31.70 14.60 -6.58
N ALA A 477 -32.41 15.60 -7.10
CA ALA A 477 -31.85 16.65 -7.95
C ALA A 477 -30.89 17.58 -7.16
N GLU A 478 -31.20 17.92 -5.92
CA GLU A 478 -30.30 18.72 -5.08
C GLU A 478 -29.03 17.97 -4.75
N GLU A 479 -29.13 16.70 -4.43
CA GLU A 479 -28.00 15.85 -4.13
C GLU A 479 -27.12 15.61 -5.35
N LEU A 480 -27.71 15.39 -6.53
CA LEU A 480 -26.99 15.31 -7.79
C LEU A 480 -26.20 16.60 -8.06
N LYS A 481 -26.81 17.77 -7.83
CA LYS A 481 -26.10 19.06 -7.91
C LYS A 481 -24.92 19.15 -6.95
N LYS A 482 -25.06 18.63 -5.70
CA LYS A 482 -23.96 18.60 -4.74
C LYS A 482 -22.80 17.73 -5.23
N ILE A 483 -23.09 16.53 -5.81
CA ILE A 483 -22.08 15.64 -6.42
C ILE A 483 -21.40 16.35 -7.59
N GLN A 484 -22.16 16.89 -8.51
CA GLN A 484 -21.64 17.60 -9.69
C GLN A 484 -20.73 18.78 -9.27
N LYS A 485 -21.12 19.56 -8.27
CA LYS A 485 -20.31 20.64 -7.71
C LYS A 485 -19.01 20.12 -7.08
N LYS A 486 -19.07 19.03 -6.31
CA LYS A 486 -17.91 18.38 -5.68
C LYS A 486 -16.88 17.97 -6.73
N HIS A 487 -17.33 17.32 -7.80
CA HIS A 487 -16.48 16.86 -8.89
C HIS A 487 -16.21 17.94 -9.96
N LYS A 488 -16.74 19.15 -9.80
CA LYS A 488 -16.59 20.28 -10.74
C LYS A 488 -16.99 19.90 -12.17
N VAL A 489 -18.17 19.28 -12.31
CA VAL A 489 -18.78 18.83 -13.57
C VAL A 489 -20.25 19.30 -13.65
N ASN A 490 -20.80 19.24 -14.88
CA ASN A 490 -22.20 19.56 -15.17
C ASN A 490 -22.97 18.30 -15.50
#